data_6275b17aa9d301800d57fd580da927fd
#
_entry.id   6275b17aa9d301800d57fd580da927fd
#
_cell.length_a   1.000
_cell.length_b   1.000
_cell.length_c   1.000
_cell.angle_alpha   90.00
_cell.angle_beta   90.00
_cell.angle_gamma   90.00
#
_symmetry.space_group_name_H-M   'P 1'
#
loop_
_entity.id
_entity.type
_entity.pdbx_description
1 polymer ?
#
loop_
_entity_poly.entity_id
_entity_poly.type
_entity_poly.pdbx_seq_one_letter_code
_entity_poly.pdbx_strand_id
1 'polypeptide(L)'
;VARPRYPKQGEPLPPPLPPETRTVGQLVAESIRFYGSRFWAVLPLGLPVATINQISAGRSTLVQALVLAAGAPLMAAAYTRASALVGEREVVTGDAVKAIAAGSLVWIPAAFLSLAFVLPAVAWLALVGLVVPVLALERPPLGAALRRTFELARADYIHALASLATLVILFGLVKLMLALLLRDLGDSGERVALGLADLVVSPLLFVGGAILYVDQAARVRSGSSPAQDAHRR
;
A
#
# COMPACT_ATOMS: atom_id res chain seq x y z
N VAL A 1 -34.12 -19.62 3.79
CA VAL A 1 -32.92 -18.80 3.76
C VAL A 1 -32.66 -18.33 5.19
N ALA A 2 -31.57 -18.83 5.83
CA ALA A 2 -31.23 -18.44 7.20
C ALA A 2 -30.79 -16.96 7.20
N ARG A 3 -31.40 -16.14 8.05
CA ARG A 3 -31.01 -14.74 8.24
C ARG A 3 -29.59 -14.69 8.84
N PRO A 4 -28.69 -13.85 8.32
CA PRO A 4 -27.37 -13.67 8.93
C PRO A 4 -27.56 -13.18 10.37
N ARG A 5 -27.01 -13.92 11.34
CA ARG A 5 -26.95 -13.50 12.75
C ARG A 5 -25.81 -12.48 12.87
N TYR A 6 -26.14 -11.25 13.20
CA TYR A 6 -25.13 -10.29 13.62
C TYR A 6 -24.56 -10.72 14.99
N PRO A 7 -23.23 -10.64 15.21
CA PRO A 7 -22.62 -10.90 16.50
C PRO A 7 -23.26 -10.02 17.57
N LYS A 8 -23.59 -10.59 18.73
CA LYS A 8 -24.07 -9.80 19.85
C LYS A 8 -22.92 -8.93 20.39
N GLN A 9 -23.25 -7.74 20.91
CA GLN A 9 -22.26 -6.89 21.59
C GLN A 9 -21.56 -7.72 22.70
N GLY A 10 -20.21 -7.86 22.59
CA GLY A 10 -19.39 -8.64 23.51
C GLY A 10 -18.95 -10.02 22.98
N GLU A 11 -19.45 -10.48 21.83
CA GLU A 11 -18.94 -11.69 21.19
C GLU A 11 -17.59 -11.40 20.50
N PRO A 12 -16.53 -12.19 20.74
CA PRO A 12 -15.26 -11.95 20.07
C PRO A 12 -15.44 -12.04 18.56
N LEU A 13 -14.89 -11.04 17.84
CA LEU A 13 -14.91 -11.04 16.39
C LEU A 13 -14.29 -12.34 15.83
N PRO A 14 -14.87 -12.92 14.76
CA PRO A 14 -14.30 -14.12 14.17
C PRO A 14 -12.84 -13.85 13.76
N PRO A 15 -11.95 -14.86 13.90
CA PRO A 15 -10.55 -14.70 13.55
C PRO A 15 -10.43 -14.24 12.09
N PRO A 16 -9.42 -13.42 11.77
CA PRO A 16 -9.18 -12.98 10.40
C PRO A 16 -8.97 -14.19 9.49
N LEU A 17 -9.51 -14.12 8.26
CA LEU A 17 -9.29 -15.19 7.28
C LEU A 17 -7.81 -15.37 6.98
N PRO A 18 -7.38 -16.59 6.64
CA PRO A 18 -6.01 -16.85 6.21
C PRO A 18 -5.61 -15.93 5.04
N PRO A 19 -4.35 -15.46 4.98
CA PRO A 19 -3.89 -14.51 3.97
C PRO A 19 -4.17 -14.94 2.52
N GLU A 20 -4.08 -16.25 2.24
CA GLU A 20 -4.28 -16.83 0.90
C GLU A 20 -5.74 -16.73 0.40
N THR A 21 -6.72 -16.62 1.29
CA THR A 21 -8.15 -16.54 0.94
C THR A 21 -8.75 -15.16 1.19
N ARG A 22 -7.93 -14.21 1.64
CA ARG A 22 -8.39 -12.85 1.98
C ARG A 22 -8.93 -12.12 0.76
N THR A 23 -10.11 -11.52 0.91
CA THR A 23 -10.74 -10.66 -0.11
C THR A 23 -10.18 -9.23 -0.04
N VAL A 24 -10.43 -8.42 -1.09
CA VAL A 24 -10.05 -6.99 -1.13
C VAL A 24 -10.59 -6.22 0.09
N GLY A 25 -11.87 -6.40 0.42
CA GLY A 25 -12.48 -5.74 1.58
C GLY A 25 -11.84 -6.14 2.90
N GLN A 26 -11.44 -7.40 3.04
CA GLN A 26 -10.73 -7.89 4.23
C GLN A 26 -9.30 -7.36 4.32
N LEU A 27 -8.60 -7.20 3.19
CA LEU A 27 -7.29 -6.54 3.17
C LEU A 27 -7.40 -5.09 3.66
N VAL A 28 -8.41 -4.35 3.21
CA VAL A 28 -8.66 -2.98 3.68
C VAL A 28 -8.98 -2.96 5.19
N ALA A 29 -9.87 -3.85 5.64
CA ALA A 29 -10.21 -3.95 7.06
C ALA A 29 -9.00 -4.29 7.93
N GLU A 30 -8.13 -5.20 7.46
CA GLU A 30 -6.90 -5.57 8.15
C GLU A 30 -5.90 -4.42 8.19
N SER A 31 -5.79 -3.65 7.09
CA SER A 31 -4.95 -2.45 7.04
C SER A 31 -5.39 -1.41 8.06
N ILE A 32 -6.70 -1.19 8.21
CA ILE A 32 -7.27 -0.27 9.20
C ILE A 32 -7.03 -0.81 10.62
N ARG A 33 -7.24 -2.10 10.86
CA ARG A 33 -6.99 -2.74 12.16
C ARG A 33 -5.52 -2.61 12.57
N PHE A 34 -4.61 -2.95 11.65
CA PHE A 34 -3.16 -2.84 11.89
C PHE A 34 -2.77 -1.40 12.20
N TYR A 35 -3.27 -0.43 11.42
CA TYR A 35 -3.01 0.99 11.67
C TYR A 35 -3.52 1.42 13.05
N GLY A 36 -4.76 1.07 13.40
CA GLY A 36 -5.34 1.42 14.71
C GLY A 36 -4.55 0.82 15.88
N SER A 37 -4.08 -0.42 15.75
CA SER A 37 -3.30 -1.09 16.80
C SER A 37 -1.89 -0.53 16.99
N ARG A 38 -1.30 0.09 15.93
CA ARG A 38 0.08 0.63 15.92
C ARG A 38 0.12 2.09 15.47
N PHE A 39 -0.92 2.86 15.79
CA PHE A 39 -1.14 4.22 15.28
C PHE A 39 0.12 5.10 15.29
N TRP A 40 0.79 5.23 16.45
CA TRP A 40 1.95 6.11 16.58
C TRP A 40 3.20 5.63 15.80
N ALA A 41 3.32 4.32 15.56
CA ALA A 41 4.42 3.79 14.76
C ALA A 41 4.17 3.93 13.25
N VAL A 42 2.90 3.95 12.85
CA VAL A 42 2.47 4.00 11.45
C VAL A 42 2.24 5.44 10.98
N LEU A 43 1.78 6.34 11.84
CA LEU A 43 1.48 7.74 11.49
C LEU A 43 2.63 8.46 10.76
N PRO A 44 3.92 8.33 11.14
CA PRO A 44 5.02 8.99 10.43
C PRO A 44 5.18 8.58 8.95
N LEU A 45 4.62 7.43 8.56
CA LEU A 45 4.64 6.98 7.15
C LEU A 45 3.84 7.92 6.23
N GLY A 46 2.96 8.75 6.78
CA GLY A 46 2.21 9.75 6.03
C GLY A 46 3.00 11.01 5.70
N LEU A 47 4.13 11.26 6.38
CA LEU A 47 4.94 12.47 6.16
C LEU A 47 5.37 12.67 4.70
N PRO A 48 5.86 11.64 3.97
CA PRO A 48 6.23 11.80 2.57
C PRO A 48 5.07 12.30 1.70
N VAL A 49 3.90 11.70 1.84
CA VAL A 49 2.72 12.08 1.04
C VAL A 49 2.25 13.48 1.40
N ALA A 50 2.15 13.79 2.68
CA ALA A 50 1.77 15.13 3.14
C ALA A 50 2.73 16.20 2.62
N THR A 51 4.05 15.95 2.72
CA THR A 51 5.08 16.89 2.23
C THR A 51 5.01 17.09 0.72
N ILE A 52 4.95 15.98 -0.05
CA ILE A 52 4.86 16.01 -1.51
C ILE A 52 3.60 16.77 -1.96
N ASN A 53 2.45 16.48 -1.35
CA ASN A 53 1.18 17.13 -1.69
C ASN A 53 1.20 18.63 -1.35
N GLN A 54 1.77 19.02 -0.20
CA GLN A 54 1.90 20.44 0.18
C GLN A 54 2.79 21.21 -0.79
N ILE A 55 3.93 20.64 -1.21
CA ILE A 55 4.83 21.25 -2.20
C ILE A 55 4.15 21.32 -3.58
N SER A 56 3.34 20.34 -3.93
CA SER A 56 2.65 20.22 -5.21
C SER A 56 1.40 21.08 -5.32
N ALA A 57 0.84 21.54 -4.21
CA ALA A 57 -0.43 22.26 -4.17
C ALA A 57 -0.39 23.53 -5.04
N GLY A 58 -1.38 23.67 -5.95
CA GLY A 58 -1.48 24.79 -6.87
C GLY A 58 -0.47 24.80 -8.02
N ARG A 59 0.33 23.75 -8.18
CA ARG A 59 1.29 23.61 -9.28
C ARG A 59 0.65 22.91 -10.48
N SER A 60 1.26 23.10 -11.67
CA SER A 60 0.84 22.36 -12.88
C SER A 60 1.04 20.85 -12.69
N THR A 61 0.27 20.04 -13.42
CA THR A 61 0.31 18.57 -13.34
C THR A 61 1.72 18.00 -13.59
N LEU A 62 2.48 18.60 -14.53
CA LEU A 62 3.87 18.19 -14.78
C LEU A 62 4.76 18.46 -13.56
N VAL A 63 4.63 19.64 -12.92
CA VAL A 63 5.40 19.97 -11.71
C VAL A 63 5.02 19.03 -10.57
N GLN A 64 3.75 18.70 -10.42
CA GLN A 64 3.29 17.71 -9.42
C GLN A 64 3.95 16.35 -9.64
N ALA A 65 4.00 15.86 -10.88
CA ALA A 65 4.66 14.60 -11.21
C ALA A 65 6.18 14.65 -10.95
N LEU A 66 6.83 15.79 -11.26
CA LEU A 66 8.26 15.98 -10.97
C LEU A 66 8.54 16.00 -9.46
N VAL A 67 7.68 16.66 -8.67
CA VAL A 67 7.80 16.67 -7.20
C VAL A 67 7.57 15.26 -6.63
N LEU A 68 6.58 14.53 -7.14
CA LEU A 68 6.34 13.13 -6.76
C LEU A 68 7.52 12.23 -7.13
N ALA A 69 8.09 12.40 -8.32
CA ALA A 69 9.28 11.65 -8.76
C ALA A 69 10.50 11.98 -7.90
N ALA A 70 10.72 13.26 -7.56
CA ALA A 70 11.79 13.68 -6.65
C ALA A 70 11.57 13.14 -5.22
N GLY A 71 10.32 13.00 -4.80
CA GLY A 71 9.92 12.42 -3.52
C GLY A 71 9.94 10.89 -3.49
N ALA A 72 10.22 10.22 -4.61
CA ALA A 72 10.20 8.75 -4.69
C ALA A 72 11.06 8.04 -3.63
N PRO A 73 12.26 8.52 -3.25
CA PRO A 73 13.03 7.91 -2.17
C PRO A 73 12.32 7.96 -0.81
N LEU A 74 11.61 9.03 -0.51
CA LEU A 74 10.84 9.18 0.73
C LEU A 74 9.64 8.22 0.75
N MET A 75 8.95 8.09 -0.39
CA MET A 75 7.85 7.13 -0.57
C MET A 75 8.35 5.69 -0.41
N ALA A 76 9.49 5.36 -1.03
CA ALA A 76 10.12 4.06 -0.91
C ALA A 76 10.60 3.76 0.52
N ALA A 77 11.13 4.74 1.24
CA ALA A 77 11.53 4.61 2.64
C ALA A 77 10.31 4.35 3.54
N ALA A 78 9.21 5.08 3.35
CA ALA A 78 7.96 4.85 4.08
C ALA A 78 7.42 3.43 3.81
N TYR A 79 7.45 2.98 2.55
CA TYR A 79 7.00 1.64 2.19
C TYR A 79 7.91 0.54 2.76
N THR A 80 9.24 0.74 2.74
CA THR A 80 10.20 -0.16 3.40
C THR A 80 9.92 -0.28 4.89
N ARG A 81 9.66 0.86 5.55
CA ARG A 81 9.31 0.87 6.98
C ARG A 81 7.96 0.19 7.25
N ALA A 82 6.94 0.44 6.43
CA ALA A 82 5.65 -0.24 6.52
C ALA A 82 5.82 -1.77 6.38
N SER A 83 6.63 -2.21 5.42
CA SER A 83 6.93 -3.63 5.21
C SER A 83 7.60 -4.26 6.44
N ALA A 84 8.55 -3.55 7.06
CA ALA A 84 9.19 -3.97 8.30
C ALA A 84 8.19 -4.12 9.46
N LEU A 85 7.30 -3.14 9.62
CA LEU A 85 6.28 -3.14 10.67
C LEU A 85 5.27 -4.29 10.50
N VAL A 86 4.80 -4.51 9.26
CA VAL A 86 3.84 -5.59 8.94
C VAL A 86 4.50 -6.96 9.03
N GLY A 87 5.75 -7.09 8.56
CA GLY A 87 6.50 -8.33 8.62
C GLY A 87 7.10 -8.65 9.99
N GLU A 88 6.96 -7.72 10.97
CA GLU A 88 7.56 -7.82 12.32
C GLU A 88 9.05 -8.16 12.28
N ARG A 89 9.76 -7.57 11.32
CA ARG A 89 11.19 -7.81 11.11
C ARG A 89 11.97 -6.49 11.09
N GLU A 90 13.14 -6.52 11.70
CA GLU A 90 14.10 -5.44 11.53
C GLU A 90 14.75 -5.54 10.15
N VAL A 91 14.77 -4.42 9.43
CA VAL A 91 15.44 -4.32 8.13
C VAL A 91 16.87 -3.86 8.37
N VAL A 92 17.83 -4.67 7.93
CA VAL A 92 19.25 -4.30 7.99
C VAL A 92 19.50 -3.11 7.06
N THR A 93 20.36 -2.17 7.48
CA THR A 93 20.62 -0.92 6.75
C THR A 93 20.96 -1.14 5.27
N GLY A 94 21.79 -2.15 4.94
CA GLY A 94 22.13 -2.46 3.55
C GLY A 94 20.95 -2.90 2.70
N ASP A 95 20.02 -3.67 3.27
CA ASP A 95 18.81 -4.12 2.58
C ASP A 95 17.76 -3.02 2.51
N ALA A 96 17.70 -2.14 3.53
CA ALA A 96 16.88 -0.93 3.48
C ALA A 96 17.30 -0.02 2.32
N VAL A 97 18.61 0.23 2.15
CA VAL A 97 19.13 1.04 1.04
C VAL A 97 18.77 0.44 -0.32
N LYS A 98 18.93 -0.88 -0.49
CA LYS A 98 18.51 -1.57 -1.73
C LYS A 98 17.02 -1.45 -1.98
N ALA A 99 16.19 -1.66 -0.95
CA ALA A 99 14.73 -1.55 -1.06
C ALA A 99 14.29 -0.12 -1.40
N ILE A 100 14.90 0.90 -0.78
CA ILE A 100 14.64 2.31 -1.08
C ILE A 100 15.07 2.65 -2.50
N ALA A 101 16.26 2.23 -2.94
CA ALA A 101 16.74 2.49 -4.30
C ALA A 101 15.84 1.84 -5.36
N ALA A 102 15.53 0.55 -5.20
CA ALA A 102 14.62 -0.15 -6.10
C ALA A 102 13.20 0.43 -6.08
N GLY A 103 12.70 0.77 -4.90
CA GLY A 103 11.41 1.44 -4.74
C GLY A 103 11.37 2.80 -5.42
N SER A 104 12.44 3.59 -5.32
CA SER A 104 12.53 4.87 -6.02
C SER A 104 12.41 4.70 -7.53
N LEU A 105 13.10 3.69 -8.10
CA LEU A 105 12.99 3.36 -9.54
C LEU A 105 11.57 2.93 -9.94
N VAL A 106 10.82 2.34 -9.02
CA VAL A 106 9.40 1.95 -9.26
C VAL A 106 8.46 3.16 -9.15
N TRP A 107 8.69 4.06 -8.17
CA TRP A 107 7.85 5.23 -7.96
C TRP A 107 8.00 6.30 -9.03
N ILE A 108 9.19 6.46 -9.63
CA ILE A 108 9.42 7.45 -10.69
C ILE A 108 8.50 7.22 -11.90
N PRO A 109 8.44 6.04 -12.54
CA PRO A 109 7.49 5.79 -13.62
C PRO A 109 6.03 5.95 -13.18
N ALA A 110 5.67 5.52 -11.96
CA ALA A 110 4.33 5.69 -11.44
C ALA A 110 3.92 7.17 -11.38
N ALA A 111 4.83 8.07 -10.98
CA ALA A 111 4.60 9.51 -10.97
C ALA A 111 4.24 10.05 -12.36
N PHE A 112 4.95 9.63 -13.40
CA PHE A 112 4.66 10.04 -14.78
C PHE A 112 3.42 9.37 -15.36
N LEU A 113 3.15 8.11 -15.04
CA LEU A 113 1.94 7.41 -15.44
C LEU A 113 0.68 8.08 -14.86
N SER A 114 0.79 8.67 -13.66
CA SER A 114 -0.31 9.41 -13.04
C SER A 114 -0.70 10.70 -13.78
N LEU A 115 0.16 11.22 -14.68
CA LEU A 115 -0.17 12.36 -15.54
C LEU A 115 -1.34 12.08 -16.50
N ALA A 116 -1.41 10.86 -17.01
CA ALA A 116 -2.48 10.45 -17.91
C ALA A 116 -3.74 10.13 -17.09
N PHE A 117 -3.59 9.29 -16.10
CA PHE A 117 -4.66 8.85 -15.20
C PHE A 117 -4.08 8.03 -14.04
N VAL A 118 -4.74 8.02 -12.88
CA VAL A 118 -4.26 7.32 -11.69
C VAL A 118 -4.18 5.79 -11.89
N LEU A 119 -5.12 5.21 -12.65
CA LEU A 119 -5.21 3.76 -12.82
C LEU A 119 -3.97 3.11 -13.47
N PRO A 120 -3.33 3.67 -14.53
CA PRO A 120 -2.06 3.16 -15.05
C PRO A 120 -0.94 3.13 -14.00
N ALA A 121 -0.86 4.15 -13.14
CA ALA A 121 0.12 4.18 -12.05
C ALA A 121 -0.15 3.08 -11.01
N VAL A 122 -1.42 2.85 -10.65
CA VAL A 122 -1.82 1.77 -9.73
C VAL A 122 -1.56 0.41 -10.35
N ALA A 123 -1.85 0.21 -11.66
CA ALA A 123 -1.56 -1.02 -12.38
C ALA A 123 -0.05 -1.33 -12.42
N TRP A 124 0.77 -0.30 -12.66
CA TRP A 124 2.23 -0.42 -12.57
C TRP A 124 2.69 -0.82 -11.17
N LEU A 125 2.18 -0.17 -10.12
CA LEU A 125 2.52 -0.49 -8.74
C LEU A 125 2.03 -1.90 -8.33
N ALA A 126 0.89 -2.35 -8.83
CA ALA A 126 0.41 -3.73 -8.62
C ALA A 126 1.35 -4.77 -9.24
N LEU A 127 2.01 -4.43 -10.36
CA LEU A 127 2.93 -5.33 -11.06
C LEU A 127 4.31 -5.37 -10.41
N VAL A 128 4.88 -4.22 -10.06
CA VAL A 128 6.29 -4.13 -9.65
C VAL A 128 6.50 -3.55 -8.24
N GLY A 129 5.47 -2.98 -7.62
CA GLY A 129 5.58 -2.34 -6.31
C GLY A 129 5.97 -3.29 -5.17
N LEU A 130 5.68 -4.59 -5.33
CA LEU A 130 6.06 -5.62 -4.35
C LEU A 130 7.57 -5.87 -4.26
N VAL A 131 8.41 -5.28 -5.12
CA VAL A 131 9.87 -5.39 -5.03
C VAL A 131 10.40 -4.83 -3.71
N VAL A 132 9.75 -3.80 -3.16
CA VAL A 132 10.15 -3.18 -1.90
C VAL A 132 10.02 -4.15 -0.72
N PRO A 133 8.84 -4.73 -0.42
CA PRO A 133 8.72 -5.71 0.65
C PRO A 133 9.53 -6.99 0.40
N VAL A 134 9.70 -7.44 -0.86
CA VAL A 134 10.57 -8.57 -1.19
C VAL A 134 12.01 -8.30 -0.77
N LEU A 135 12.58 -7.15 -1.14
CA LEU A 135 13.95 -6.78 -0.75
C LEU A 135 14.09 -6.56 0.76
N ALA A 136 13.10 -5.94 1.38
CA ALA A 136 13.13 -5.64 2.81
C ALA A 136 13.01 -6.90 3.69
N LEU A 137 12.19 -7.88 3.29
CA LEU A 137 11.81 -9.01 4.13
C LEU A 137 12.48 -10.33 3.73
N GLU A 138 12.62 -10.62 2.42
CA GLU A 138 13.22 -11.85 1.92
C GLU A 138 14.74 -11.69 1.67
N ARG A 139 15.24 -10.46 1.46
CA ARG A 139 16.66 -10.09 1.28
C ARG A 139 17.39 -10.81 0.14
N PRO A 140 16.76 -11.09 -1.01
CA PRO A 140 17.44 -11.74 -2.11
C PRO A 140 18.34 -10.74 -2.87
N PRO A 141 19.25 -11.21 -3.74
CA PRO A 141 19.90 -10.35 -4.70
C PRO A 141 18.89 -9.72 -5.66
N LEU A 142 19.19 -8.52 -6.20
CA LEU A 142 18.25 -7.69 -6.94
C LEU A 142 17.56 -8.43 -8.09
N GLY A 143 18.30 -9.22 -8.88
CA GLY A 143 17.69 -9.99 -9.99
C GLY A 143 16.69 -11.04 -9.51
N ALA A 144 16.98 -11.71 -8.39
CA ALA A 144 16.05 -12.67 -7.78
C ALA A 144 14.83 -11.94 -7.17
N ALA A 145 15.02 -10.74 -6.60
CA ALA A 145 13.93 -9.92 -6.09
C ALA A 145 12.93 -9.54 -7.19
N LEU A 146 13.41 -9.11 -8.36
CA LEU A 146 12.55 -8.79 -9.49
C LEU A 146 11.78 -10.02 -9.97
N ARG A 147 12.46 -11.16 -10.15
CA ARG A 147 11.78 -12.42 -10.52
C ARG A 147 10.71 -12.79 -9.50
N ARG A 148 11.03 -12.70 -8.21
CA ARG A 148 10.08 -12.98 -7.12
C ARG A 148 8.89 -12.04 -7.14
N THR A 149 9.11 -10.76 -7.41
CA THR A 149 8.04 -9.76 -7.56
C THR A 149 7.08 -10.14 -8.68
N PHE A 150 7.58 -10.55 -9.84
CA PHE A 150 6.72 -11.01 -10.93
C PHE A 150 5.99 -12.32 -10.63
N GLU A 151 6.60 -13.25 -9.91
CA GLU A 151 5.93 -14.46 -9.42
C GLU A 151 4.75 -14.09 -8.50
N LEU A 152 4.96 -13.18 -7.55
CA LEU A 152 3.93 -12.69 -6.64
C LEU A 152 2.82 -11.95 -7.40
N ALA A 153 3.18 -11.07 -8.32
CA ALA A 153 2.19 -10.32 -9.10
C ALA A 153 1.33 -11.25 -9.98
N ARG A 154 1.92 -12.31 -10.56
CA ARG A 154 1.20 -13.28 -11.39
C ARG A 154 0.32 -14.24 -10.60
N ALA A 155 0.55 -14.43 -9.31
CA ALA A 155 -0.25 -15.32 -8.47
C ALA A 155 -1.73 -14.90 -8.47
N ASP A 156 -2.00 -13.60 -8.32
CA ASP A 156 -3.34 -13.02 -8.46
C ASP A 156 -3.22 -11.50 -8.73
N TYR A 157 -2.94 -11.15 -9.97
CA TYR A 157 -2.79 -9.75 -10.38
C TYR A 157 -4.06 -8.94 -10.22
N ILE A 158 -5.23 -9.56 -10.51
CA ILE A 158 -6.52 -8.87 -10.38
C ILE A 158 -6.78 -8.50 -8.93
N HIS A 159 -6.50 -9.40 -7.99
CA HIS A 159 -6.62 -9.12 -6.56
C HIS A 159 -5.65 -8.01 -6.12
N ALA A 160 -4.40 -8.05 -6.59
CA ALA A 160 -3.41 -7.01 -6.26
C ALA A 160 -3.84 -5.64 -6.80
N LEU A 161 -4.26 -5.57 -8.06
CA LEU A 161 -4.76 -4.35 -8.69
C LEU A 161 -6.01 -3.82 -7.98
N ALA A 162 -7.00 -4.68 -7.72
CA ALA A 162 -8.24 -4.30 -7.06
C ALA A 162 -7.98 -3.80 -5.62
N SER A 163 -7.07 -4.45 -4.88
CA SER A 163 -6.71 -4.04 -3.52
C SER A 163 -6.06 -2.65 -3.49
N LEU A 164 -5.06 -2.42 -4.34
CA LEU A 164 -4.40 -1.11 -4.43
C LEU A 164 -5.35 -0.03 -4.96
N ALA A 165 -6.16 -0.34 -5.98
CA ALA A 165 -7.15 0.59 -6.51
C ALA A 165 -8.17 1.00 -5.43
N THR A 166 -8.67 0.04 -4.64
CA THR A 166 -9.61 0.32 -3.54
C THR A 166 -8.98 1.23 -2.48
N LEU A 167 -7.73 0.99 -2.09
CA LEU A 167 -7.02 1.84 -1.14
C LEU A 167 -6.83 3.26 -1.68
N VAL A 168 -6.46 3.40 -2.96
CA VAL A 168 -6.27 4.71 -3.61
C VAL A 168 -7.61 5.45 -3.75
N ILE A 169 -8.68 4.75 -4.14
CA ILE A 169 -10.04 5.33 -4.22
C ILE A 169 -10.50 5.78 -2.84
N LEU A 170 -10.33 4.95 -1.81
CA LEU A 170 -10.69 5.30 -0.44
C LEU A 170 -9.95 6.56 0.04
N PHE A 171 -8.63 6.61 -0.20
CA PHE A 171 -7.81 7.78 0.11
C PHE A 171 -8.29 9.02 -0.63
N GLY A 172 -8.56 8.91 -1.94
CA GLY A 172 -9.07 10.01 -2.77
C GLY A 172 -10.45 10.50 -2.32
N LEU A 173 -11.36 9.59 -1.97
CA LEU A 173 -12.69 9.93 -1.45
C LEU A 173 -12.61 10.68 -0.12
N VAL A 174 -11.77 10.23 0.81
CA VAL A 174 -11.58 10.94 2.09
C VAL A 174 -11.05 12.35 1.85
N LYS A 175 -10.06 12.51 0.96
CA LYS A 175 -9.54 13.84 0.60
C LYS A 175 -10.60 14.72 -0.04
N LEU A 176 -11.36 14.18 -0.99
CA LEU A 176 -12.44 14.92 -1.64
C LEU A 176 -13.50 15.38 -0.63
N MET A 177 -13.93 14.50 0.25
CA MET A 177 -14.90 14.83 1.30
C MET A 177 -14.38 15.93 2.22
N LEU A 178 -13.11 15.83 2.63
CA LEU A 178 -12.49 16.87 3.47
C LEU A 178 -12.35 18.20 2.73
N ALA A 179 -11.93 18.19 1.47
CA ALA A 179 -11.86 19.40 0.65
C ALA A 179 -13.23 20.09 0.53
N LEU A 180 -14.29 19.33 0.29
CA LEU A 180 -15.67 19.86 0.22
C LEU A 180 -16.17 20.39 1.57
N LEU A 181 -15.85 19.71 2.65
CA LEU A 181 -16.26 20.08 4.01
C LEU A 181 -15.53 21.35 4.49
N LEU A 182 -14.28 21.51 4.10
CA LEU A 182 -13.40 22.55 4.64
C LEU A 182 -13.22 23.75 3.69
N ARG A 183 -13.92 23.78 2.57
CA ARG A 183 -13.82 24.84 1.55
C ARG A 183 -14.05 26.26 2.09
N ASP A 184 -14.82 26.39 3.17
CA ASP A 184 -15.16 27.69 3.75
C ASP A 184 -14.12 28.19 4.79
N LEU A 185 -13.04 27.43 5.06
CA LEU A 185 -11.96 27.82 5.98
C LEU A 185 -10.93 28.78 5.36
N GLY A 186 -11.07 29.10 4.07
CA GLY A 186 -10.09 29.85 3.31
C GLY A 186 -8.85 29.02 2.94
N ASP A 187 -8.08 29.50 1.96
CA ASP A 187 -6.99 28.74 1.32
C ASP A 187 -5.96 28.17 2.31
N SER A 188 -5.58 28.93 3.34
CA SER A 188 -4.60 28.48 4.31
C SER A 188 -5.14 27.38 5.24
N GLY A 189 -6.39 27.53 5.69
CA GLY A 189 -7.06 26.56 6.56
C GLY A 189 -7.28 25.23 5.82
N GLU A 190 -7.76 25.30 4.58
CA GLU A 190 -7.96 24.13 3.72
C GLU A 190 -6.65 23.38 3.47
N ARG A 191 -5.55 24.07 3.14
CA ARG A 191 -4.23 23.46 2.92
C ARG A 191 -3.72 22.73 4.16
N VAL A 192 -3.80 23.33 5.34
CA VAL A 192 -3.38 22.70 6.59
C VAL A 192 -4.21 21.45 6.87
N ALA A 193 -5.53 21.54 6.70
CA ALA A 193 -6.43 20.43 6.96
C ALA A 193 -6.20 19.26 5.98
N LEU A 194 -6.00 19.54 4.68
CA LEU A 194 -5.66 18.53 3.68
C LEU A 194 -4.28 17.90 3.96
N GLY A 195 -3.30 18.69 4.42
CA GLY A 195 -2.00 18.16 4.83
C GLY A 195 -2.09 17.22 6.04
N LEU A 196 -2.91 17.56 7.03
CA LEU A 196 -3.18 16.69 8.17
C LEU A 196 -3.94 15.41 7.74
N ALA A 197 -4.87 15.53 6.79
CA ALA A 197 -5.55 14.38 6.21
C ALA A 197 -4.57 13.44 5.48
N ASP A 198 -3.66 14.01 4.68
CA ASP A 198 -2.59 13.25 4.03
C ASP A 198 -1.74 12.51 5.06
N LEU A 199 -1.33 13.18 6.14
CA LEU A 199 -0.54 12.58 7.21
C LEU A 199 -1.25 11.40 7.88
N VAL A 200 -2.56 11.53 8.13
CA VAL A 200 -3.34 10.51 8.86
C VAL A 200 -3.82 9.38 7.96
N VAL A 201 -4.21 9.66 6.72
CA VAL A 201 -4.86 8.65 5.87
C VAL A 201 -3.87 7.91 4.96
N SER A 202 -2.83 8.59 4.45
CA SER A 202 -1.90 7.98 3.50
C SER A 202 -1.08 6.80 4.05
N PRO A 203 -0.79 6.67 5.37
CA PRO A 203 -0.16 5.46 5.90
C PRO A 203 -0.87 4.17 5.54
N LEU A 204 -2.20 4.20 5.36
CA LEU A 204 -2.98 3.04 4.93
C LEU A 204 -2.55 2.50 3.56
N LEU A 205 -2.06 3.36 2.66
CA LEU A 205 -1.56 2.93 1.35
C LEU A 205 -0.31 2.06 1.49
N PHE A 206 0.62 2.45 2.35
CA PHE A 206 1.87 1.71 2.57
C PHE A 206 1.64 0.43 3.36
N VAL A 207 0.82 0.49 4.43
CA VAL A 207 0.43 -0.68 5.23
C VAL A 207 -0.36 -1.67 4.38
N GLY A 208 -1.33 -1.19 3.60
CA GLY A 208 -2.12 -2.03 2.71
C GLY A 208 -1.27 -2.71 1.63
N GLY A 209 -0.29 -2.01 1.05
CA GLY A 209 0.67 -2.59 0.13
C GLY A 209 1.55 -3.66 0.78
N ALA A 210 1.98 -3.45 2.04
CA ALA A 210 2.76 -4.43 2.79
C ALA A 210 1.92 -5.67 3.17
N ILE A 211 0.65 -5.50 3.54
CA ILE A 211 -0.28 -6.62 3.79
C ILE A 211 -0.56 -7.39 2.50
N LEU A 212 -0.73 -6.67 1.36
CA LEU A 212 -0.89 -7.29 0.05
C LEU A 212 0.29 -8.22 -0.30
N TYR A 213 1.53 -7.81 0.02
CA TYR A 213 2.69 -8.70 -0.14
C TYR A 213 2.53 -10.00 0.67
N VAL A 214 2.07 -9.92 1.93
CA VAL A 214 1.84 -11.11 2.76
C VAL A 214 0.79 -12.03 2.14
N ASP A 215 -0.30 -11.47 1.62
CA ASP A 215 -1.37 -12.21 0.96
C ASP A 215 -0.87 -12.91 -0.32
N GLN A 216 -0.14 -12.20 -1.18
CA GLN A 216 0.41 -12.77 -2.40
C GLN A 216 1.48 -13.84 -2.11
N ALA A 217 2.33 -13.63 -1.10
CA ALA A 217 3.31 -14.62 -0.68
C ALA A 217 2.66 -15.90 -0.12
N ALA A 218 1.53 -15.77 0.56
CA ALA A 218 0.75 -16.93 1.03
C ALA A 218 0.10 -17.69 -0.14
N ARG A 219 -0.48 -16.99 -1.13
CA ARG A 219 -1.07 -17.58 -2.33
C ARG A 219 -0.06 -18.39 -3.15
N VAL A 220 1.16 -17.85 -3.34
CA VAL A 220 2.23 -18.59 -4.04
C VAL A 220 2.60 -19.87 -3.29
N ARG A 221 2.70 -19.81 -1.96
CA ARG A 221 3.03 -20.99 -1.13
C ARG A 221 1.93 -22.04 -1.17
N SER A 222 0.66 -21.66 -1.10
CA SER A 222 -0.47 -22.59 -1.16
C SER A 222 -0.61 -23.23 -2.56
N GLY A 223 -0.37 -22.47 -3.63
CA GLY A 223 -0.40 -22.98 -5.01
C GLY A 223 0.74 -23.95 -5.37
N SER A 224 1.85 -23.91 -4.62
CA SER A 224 2.99 -24.81 -4.80
C SER A 224 2.95 -26.05 -3.89
N SER A 225 1.88 -26.25 -3.11
CA SER A 225 1.75 -27.39 -2.21
C SER A 225 1.43 -28.69 -2.97
N PRO A 226 2.22 -29.77 -2.83
CA PRO A 226 2.06 -31.04 -3.60
C PRO A 226 0.73 -31.77 -3.34
N ALA A 227 -0.05 -31.36 -2.34
CA ALA A 227 -1.35 -31.94 -2.04
C ALA A 227 -2.40 -31.74 -3.18
N GLN A 228 -2.24 -30.74 -4.03
CA GLN A 228 -3.14 -30.50 -5.17
C GLN A 228 -2.85 -31.44 -6.37
N ASP A 229 -1.64 -31.95 -6.51
CA ASP A 229 -1.29 -32.88 -7.59
C ASP A 229 -1.82 -34.29 -7.33
N ALA A 230 -2.04 -34.66 -6.06
CA ALA A 230 -2.62 -35.96 -5.69
C ALA A 230 -4.12 -36.09 -6.02
N HIS A 231 -4.85 -34.99 -6.14
CA HIS A 231 -6.28 -34.97 -6.51
C HIS A 231 -6.53 -34.81 -8.02
N ARG A 232 -5.48 -34.56 -8.82
CA ARG A 232 -5.58 -34.46 -10.30
C ARG A 232 -5.15 -35.74 -11.01
N ARG A 233 -4.72 -36.76 -10.31
CA ARG A 233 -4.44 -38.11 -10.82
C ARG A 233 -5.55 -39.09 -10.43
#